data_6c2f9b4076fac1e7cf268628990df830
#
_entry.id   6c2f9b4076fac1e7cf268628990df830
#
_cell.length_a   1.000
_cell.length_b   1.000
_cell.length_c   1.000
_cell.angle_alpha   90.00
_cell.angle_beta   90.00
_cell.angle_gamma   90.00
#
_symmetry.space_group_name_H-M   'P 1'
#
loop_
_entity.id
_entity.type
_entity.pdbx_description
1 polymer ?
#
loop_
_entity_poly.entity_id
_entity_poly.type
_entity_poly.pdbx_seq_one_letter_code
_entity_poly.pdbx_strand_id
1 'polypeptide(L)'
;MPAHLTPAQLARDLSIPDLSDPADGQHAIQQLVLLAADELASTWRCEVRWCRGPRIVTVADNYDNLGYEPAAVTREGRYTRYVGQQLMLRAHSTAMVPPALRSLAAEPAAPRDVLLVCPGICYRRDSIDWQHTGTPHQLDLWRISAGPLGEADLDQMIAILLAALVPGRASRAEPRVHPYTTGGRQVDVAHDGGWVELWECGLAHPAVLRRAGLTGRYGLALGMGLDRLLMLRKGIPDIRLLRSADQRVRSQMTSLAPYQPVSAMPAVRRDLSVAVEPGQDDETIGDRVRDSLGADADCVEQVTILSSTPCADLPEAAARRLGARPGQRNLLIRVVLRHLDRTLTDAAANELRDRIYAALHEGDHAQWARAAAGQPAAAAGDCGAVRTRCSPA
;
A
#
# COMPACT_ATOMS: atom_id res chain seq x y z
N MET A 1 15.81 6.85 17.83
CA MET A 1 15.79 5.48 17.31
C MET A 1 14.43 5.29 16.64
N PRO A 2 14.33 4.56 15.53
CA PRO A 2 13.02 4.30 14.94
C PRO A 2 12.14 3.55 15.95
N ALA A 3 10.85 3.90 15.99
CA ALA A 3 9.89 3.22 16.84
C ALA A 3 9.70 1.77 16.37
N HIS A 4 9.90 0.80 17.27
CA HIS A 4 9.63 -0.61 16.99
C HIS A 4 8.14 -0.90 17.14
N LEU A 5 7.64 -1.92 16.39
CA LEU A 5 6.30 -2.44 16.57
C LEU A 5 6.12 -3.01 17.99
N THR A 6 4.97 -2.76 18.58
CA THR A 6 4.56 -3.46 19.80
C THR A 6 4.24 -4.93 19.49
N PRO A 7 4.29 -5.85 20.48
CA PRO A 7 3.89 -7.24 20.27
C PRO A 7 2.48 -7.40 19.69
N ALA A 8 1.54 -6.54 20.11
CA ALA A 8 0.17 -6.58 19.59
C ALA A 8 0.08 -6.14 18.12
N GLN A 9 0.81 -5.09 17.73
CA GLN A 9 0.91 -4.67 16.32
C GLN A 9 1.55 -5.75 15.47
N LEU A 10 2.65 -6.34 15.92
CA LEU A 10 3.32 -7.41 15.20
C LEU A 10 2.40 -8.63 15.03
N ALA A 11 1.71 -9.07 16.07
CA ALA A 11 0.78 -10.19 16.01
C ALA A 11 -0.36 -9.92 15.01
N ARG A 12 -0.94 -8.71 15.03
CA ARG A 12 -1.96 -8.28 14.08
C ARG A 12 -1.42 -8.33 12.64
N ASP A 13 -0.26 -7.74 12.38
CA ASP A 13 0.31 -7.68 11.03
C ASP A 13 0.63 -9.08 10.50
N LEU A 14 1.12 -9.98 11.34
CA LEU A 14 1.42 -11.36 10.96
C LEU A 14 0.16 -12.24 10.78
N SER A 15 -0.98 -11.86 11.35
CA SER A 15 -2.26 -12.57 11.16
C SER A 15 -2.95 -12.27 9.83
N ILE A 16 -2.50 -11.25 9.09
CA ILE A 16 -3.08 -10.89 7.80
C ILE A 16 -2.76 -11.98 6.76
N PRO A 17 -3.77 -12.56 6.06
CA PRO A 17 -3.53 -13.57 5.03
C PRO A 17 -2.69 -13.02 3.87
N ASP A 18 -1.77 -13.80 3.36
CA ASP A 18 -1.00 -13.51 2.14
C ASP A 18 -1.78 -14.01 0.92
N LEU A 19 -2.46 -13.12 0.19
CA LEU A 19 -3.28 -13.49 -0.96
C LEU A 19 -2.44 -14.09 -2.12
N SER A 20 -1.12 -13.93 -2.09
CA SER A 20 -0.22 -14.55 -3.06
C SER A 20 0.18 -15.99 -2.68
N ASP A 21 -0.14 -16.42 -1.44
CA ASP A 21 0.17 -17.77 -0.96
C ASP A 21 -1.06 -18.70 -1.04
N PRO A 22 -1.01 -19.79 -1.83
CA PRO A 22 -2.11 -20.76 -1.86
C PRO A 22 -2.45 -21.41 -0.51
N ALA A 23 -1.51 -21.42 0.45
CA ALA A 23 -1.75 -21.94 1.79
C ALA A 23 -2.76 -21.09 2.59
N ASP A 24 -2.86 -19.79 2.27
CA ASP A 24 -3.82 -18.85 2.88
C ASP A 24 -5.17 -18.81 2.13
N GLY A 25 -5.36 -19.67 1.11
CA GLY A 25 -6.58 -19.81 0.31
C GLY A 25 -6.42 -19.40 -1.14
N GLN A 26 -7.45 -19.68 -1.97
CA GLN A 26 -7.44 -19.33 -3.39
C GLN A 26 -7.66 -17.84 -3.61
N HIS A 27 -6.81 -17.22 -4.47
CA HIS A 27 -6.98 -15.83 -4.88
C HIS A 27 -6.43 -15.60 -6.30
N ALA A 28 -7.04 -14.66 -7.05
CA ALA A 28 -6.66 -14.33 -8.42
C ALA A 28 -5.24 -13.75 -8.54
N ILE A 29 -4.69 -13.17 -7.47
CA ILE A 29 -3.27 -12.75 -7.41
C ILE A 29 -2.34 -13.93 -7.74
N GLN A 30 -2.65 -15.14 -7.28
CA GLN A 30 -1.84 -16.33 -7.55
C GLN A 30 -1.80 -16.67 -9.04
N GLN A 31 -2.93 -16.46 -9.75
CA GLN A 31 -2.99 -16.68 -11.21
C GLN A 31 -2.12 -15.67 -11.96
N LEU A 32 -2.04 -14.40 -11.51
CA LEU A 32 -1.12 -13.42 -12.10
C LEU A 32 0.33 -13.82 -11.90
N VAL A 33 0.68 -14.32 -10.70
CA VAL A 33 2.03 -14.78 -10.39
C VAL A 33 2.41 -15.98 -11.26
N LEU A 34 1.53 -16.97 -11.38
CA LEU A 34 1.74 -18.14 -12.22
C LEU A 34 1.88 -17.74 -13.69
N LEU A 35 0.97 -16.92 -14.20
CA LEU A 35 1.01 -16.44 -15.59
C LEU A 35 2.32 -15.71 -15.90
N ALA A 36 2.78 -14.82 -15.03
CA ALA A 36 4.04 -14.11 -15.22
C ALA A 36 5.26 -15.06 -15.23
N ALA A 37 5.29 -16.02 -14.30
CA ALA A 37 6.38 -16.98 -14.18
C ALA A 37 6.42 -17.95 -15.39
N ASP A 38 5.27 -18.48 -15.79
CA ASP A 38 5.17 -19.47 -16.87
C ASP A 38 5.52 -18.87 -18.23
N GLU A 39 5.06 -17.66 -18.55
CA GLU A 39 5.36 -16.97 -19.80
C GLU A 39 6.86 -16.66 -19.95
N LEU A 40 7.49 -16.16 -18.87
CA LEU A 40 8.93 -15.91 -18.88
C LEU A 40 9.74 -17.21 -18.96
N ALA A 41 9.37 -18.21 -18.14
CA ALA A 41 10.10 -19.47 -18.08
C ALA A 41 10.01 -20.25 -19.41
N SER A 42 8.84 -20.28 -20.05
CA SER A 42 8.65 -20.95 -21.33
C SER A 42 9.46 -20.26 -22.45
N THR A 43 9.46 -18.93 -22.47
CA THR A 43 10.23 -18.14 -23.46
C THR A 43 11.73 -18.32 -23.29
N TRP A 44 12.22 -18.25 -22.05
CA TRP A 44 13.66 -18.36 -21.77
C TRP A 44 14.16 -19.79 -21.64
N ARG A 45 13.25 -20.75 -21.51
CA ARG A 45 13.57 -22.17 -21.25
C ARG A 45 14.50 -22.34 -20.05
N CYS A 46 14.23 -21.58 -18.99
CA CYS A 46 15.02 -21.56 -17.75
C CYS A 46 14.34 -22.34 -16.63
N GLU A 47 15.14 -22.70 -15.61
CA GLU A 47 14.61 -23.30 -14.39
C GLU A 47 13.84 -22.24 -13.58
N VAL A 48 12.69 -22.63 -12.98
CA VAL A 48 11.91 -21.74 -12.10
C VAL A 48 12.14 -22.12 -10.66
N ARG A 49 12.45 -21.14 -9.83
CA ARG A 49 12.60 -21.31 -8.38
C ARG A 49 11.67 -20.40 -7.60
N TRP A 50 10.78 -21.01 -6.89
CA TRP A 50 9.84 -20.32 -6.01
C TRP A 50 10.50 -19.96 -4.70
N CYS A 51 10.56 -18.68 -4.39
CA CYS A 51 11.20 -18.12 -3.21
C CYS A 51 10.13 -17.55 -2.27
N ARG A 52 9.59 -18.36 -1.38
CA ARG A 52 8.67 -17.92 -0.34
C ARG A 52 9.44 -17.79 0.98
N GLY A 53 9.80 -16.55 1.33
CA GLY A 53 10.58 -16.23 2.52
C GLY A 53 9.71 -15.81 3.72
N PRO A 54 10.33 -15.72 4.92
CA PRO A 54 9.63 -15.25 6.11
C PRO A 54 9.15 -13.80 5.95
N ARG A 55 8.09 -13.43 6.69
CA ARG A 55 7.58 -12.06 6.73
C ARG A 55 8.47 -11.13 7.56
N ILE A 56 9.16 -11.67 8.57
CA ILE A 56 10.19 -10.97 9.33
C ILE A 56 11.54 -11.26 8.66
N VAL A 57 12.23 -10.22 8.25
CA VAL A 57 13.51 -10.28 7.54
C VAL A 57 14.58 -9.46 8.26
N THR A 58 15.84 -9.66 7.91
CA THR A 58 16.91 -8.80 8.39
C THR A 58 16.85 -7.44 7.69
N VAL A 59 17.21 -6.37 8.39
CA VAL A 59 17.40 -5.05 7.79
C VAL A 59 18.42 -5.12 6.66
N ALA A 60 19.46 -5.96 6.83
CA ALA A 60 20.48 -6.18 5.82
C ALA A 60 19.91 -6.75 4.51
N ASP A 61 19.04 -7.78 4.57
CA ASP A 61 18.44 -8.35 3.35
C ASP A 61 17.37 -7.44 2.73
N ASN A 62 16.69 -6.61 3.57
CA ASN A 62 15.72 -5.68 3.04
C ASN A 62 16.39 -4.46 2.35
N TYR A 63 17.61 -4.06 2.78
CA TYR A 63 18.25 -2.83 2.33
C TYR A 63 19.73 -3.00 1.93
N ASP A 64 20.61 -3.37 2.86
CA ASP A 64 22.06 -3.28 2.68
C ASP A 64 22.58 -4.17 1.53
N ASN A 65 22.08 -5.40 1.47
CA ASN A 65 22.45 -6.38 0.45
C ASN A 65 21.90 -6.01 -0.94
N LEU A 66 20.89 -5.17 -0.99
CA LEU A 66 20.33 -4.60 -2.22
C LEU A 66 20.98 -3.26 -2.63
N GLY A 67 21.90 -2.71 -1.80
CA GLY A 67 22.63 -1.49 -2.11
C GLY A 67 21.94 -0.20 -1.70
N TYR A 68 20.90 -0.25 -0.86
CA TYR A 68 20.30 0.96 -0.29
C TYR A 68 21.27 1.64 0.67
N GLU A 69 21.49 2.93 0.48
CA GLU A 69 22.32 3.74 1.36
C GLU A 69 21.74 3.80 2.78
N PRO A 70 22.58 3.91 3.82
CA PRO A 70 22.11 4.01 5.22
C PRO A 70 21.16 5.19 5.47
N ALA A 71 21.32 6.28 4.74
CA ALA A 71 20.50 7.49 4.83
C ALA A 71 19.31 7.52 3.85
N ALA A 72 18.99 6.40 3.19
CA ALA A 72 17.86 6.35 2.27
C ALA A 72 16.53 6.58 3.02
N VAL A 73 15.68 7.46 2.48
CA VAL A 73 14.38 7.85 3.06
C VAL A 73 13.50 6.63 3.33
N THR A 74 13.53 5.63 2.44
CA THR A 74 12.77 4.37 2.59
C THR A 74 13.12 3.58 3.86
N ARG A 75 14.27 3.84 4.50
CA ARG A 75 14.71 3.21 5.74
C ARG A 75 14.20 3.92 6.99
N GLU A 76 13.58 5.08 6.85
CA GLU A 76 13.06 5.80 7.99
C GLU A 76 11.89 5.05 8.64
N GLY A 77 11.77 5.20 9.97
CA GLY A 77 10.71 4.52 10.74
C GLY A 77 9.28 4.92 10.34
N ARG A 78 9.13 6.03 9.59
CA ARG A 78 7.83 6.44 9.04
C ARG A 78 7.37 5.59 7.85
N TYR A 79 8.30 4.89 7.17
CA TYR A 79 7.97 4.00 6.05
C TYR A 79 8.19 2.53 6.37
N THR A 80 9.05 2.24 7.35
CA THR A 80 9.49 0.88 7.69
C THR A 80 8.93 0.41 9.03
N ARG A 81 8.44 -0.82 9.09
CA ARG A 81 7.94 -1.46 10.31
C ARG A 81 9.03 -2.30 10.97
N TYR A 82 9.83 -1.66 11.82
CA TYR A 82 10.90 -2.32 12.58
C TYR A 82 10.35 -3.20 13.71
N VAL A 83 10.85 -4.44 13.80
CA VAL A 83 10.56 -5.39 14.90
C VAL A 83 11.64 -5.32 15.97
N GLY A 84 12.86 -4.98 15.58
CA GLY A 84 14.02 -4.83 16.44
C GLY A 84 15.15 -4.09 15.72
N GLN A 85 16.31 -3.99 16.34
CA GLN A 85 17.44 -3.25 15.77
C GLN A 85 17.90 -3.78 14.40
N GLN A 86 17.79 -5.09 14.17
CA GLN A 86 18.25 -5.77 12.96
C GLN A 86 17.15 -6.52 12.22
N LEU A 87 15.92 -6.45 12.72
CA LEU A 87 14.77 -7.15 12.16
C LEU A 87 13.62 -6.20 11.87
N MET A 88 12.91 -6.49 10.80
CA MET A 88 11.76 -5.72 10.34
C MET A 88 10.75 -6.63 9.64
N LEU A 89 9.51 -6.18 9.51
CA LEU A 89 8.60 -6.74 8.52
C LEU A 89 9.08 -6.31 7.13
N ARG A 90 9.12 -7.25 6.17
CA ARG A 90 9.62 -6.96 4.82
C ARG A 90 8.82 -5.82 4.17
N ALA A 91 9.51 -4.76 3.73
CA ALA A 91 8.89 -3.60 3.11
C ALA A 91 8.61 -3.80 1.61
N HIS A 92 9.28 -4.77 1.00
CA HIS A 92 9.11 -5.18 -0.41
C HIS A 92 9.51 -6.65 -0.58
N SER A 93 9.00 -7.30 -1.63
CA SER A 93 9.30 -8.71 -1.92
C SER A 93 10.77 -8.93 -2.30
N THR A 94 11.47 -7.89 -2.77
CA THR A 94 12.91 -7.92 -3.07
C THR A 94 13.77 -8.35 -1.87
N ALA A 95 13.27 -8.19 -0.63
CA ALA A 95 13.96 -8.68 0.58
C ALA A 95 14.19 -10.21 0.58
N MET A 96 13.44 -10.96 -0.23
CA MET A 96 13.62 -12.40 -0.39
C MET A 96 14.73 -12.75 -1.39
N VAL A 97 15.15 -11.81 -2.21
CA VAL A 97 16.13 -12.04 -3.28
C VAL A 97 17.56 -12.27 -2.75
N PRO A 98 18.14 -11.49 -1.82
CA PRO A 98 19.48 -11.74 -1.34
C PRO A 98 19.68 -13.15 -0.74
N PRO A 99 18.80 -13.68 0.12
CA PRO A 99 18.94 -15.07 0.58
C PRO A 99 18.78 -16.09 -0.56
N ALA A 100 17.88 -15.86 -1.53
CA ALA A 100 17.73 -16.75 -2.68
C ALA A 100 18.99 -16.77 -3.56
N LEU A 101 19.61 -15.62 -3.80
CA LEU A 101 20.89 -15.53 -4.54
C LEU A 101 22.02 -16.24 -3.79
N ARG A 102 22.12 -16.09 -2.47
CA ARG A 102 23.13 -16.82 -1.67
C ARG A 102 22.91 -18.33 -1.71
N SER A 103 21.65 -18.78 -1.66
CA SER A 103 21.31 -20.20 -1.82
C SER A 103 21.76 -20.72 -3.18
N LEU A 104 21.48 -19.98 -4.26
CA LEU A 104 21.92 -20.32 -5.61
C LEU A 104 23.45 -20.37 -5.72
N ALA A 105 24.16 -19.42 -5.10
CA ALA A 105 25.63 -19.38 -5.11
C ALA A 105 26.27 -20.54 -4.36
N ALA A 106 25.59 -21.10 -3.35
CA ALA A 106 26.08 -22.24 -2.55
C ALA A 106 25.90 -23.59 -3.26
N GLU A 107 25.20 -23.65 -4.38
CA GLU A 107 24.96 -24.90 -5.10
C GLU A 107 26.19 -25.32 -5.90
N PRO A 108 26.66 -26.58 -5.76
CA PRO A 108 27.81 -27.09 -6.51
C PRO A 108 27.60 -27.08 -8.05
N ALA A 109 26.35 -27.25 -8.48
CA ALA A 109 25.96 -27.26 -9.89
C ALA A 109 24.77 -26.32 -10.12
N ALA A 110 24.98 -25.03 -9.83
CA ALA A 110 23.93 -24.02 -10.05
C ALA A 110 23.52 -23.99 -11.52
N PRO A 111 22.21 -23.90 -11.83
CA PRO A 111 21.72 -23.87 -13.20
C PRO A 111 22.30 -22.70 -13.99
N ARG A 112 22.44 -22.89 -15.31
CA ARG A 112 22.98 -21.85 -16.20
C ARG A 112 22.04 -20.66 -16.34
N ASP A 113 20.75 -20.90 -16.25
CA ASP A 113 19.70 -19.88 -16.38
C ASP A 113 18.55 -20.25 -15.44
N VAL A 114 18.18 -19.32 -14.56
CA VAL A 114 17.15 -19.53 -13.54
C VAL A 114 16.31 -18.28 -13.36
N LEU A 115 15.00 -18.47 -13.23
CA LEU A 115 14.05 -17.44 -12.83
C LEU A 115 13.68 -17.64 -11.36
N LEU A 116 14.08 -16.70 -10.51
CA LEU A 116 13.63 -16.59 -9.13
C LEU A 116 12.27 -15.91 -9.12
N VAL A 117 11.27 -16.53 -8.50
CA VAL A 117 9.91 -16.02 -8.37
C VAL A 117 9.62 -15.78 -6.90
N CYS A 118 9.56 -14.52 -6.47
CA CYS A 118 9.49 -14.11 -5.08
C CYS A 118 8.17 -13.35 -4.79
N PRO A 119 7.00 -14.02 -4.72
CA PRO A 119 5.75 -13.38 -4.36
C PRO A 119 5.58 -13.26 -2.86
N GLY A 120 4.87 -12.23 -2.41
CA GLY A 120 4.50 -12.17 -0.99
C GLY A 120 3.90 -10.85 -0.55
N ILE A 121 3.18 -10.91 0.59
CA ILE A 121 2.69 -9.74 1.31
C ILE A 121 3.88 -8.92 1.83
N CYS A 122 3.79 -7.59 1.69
CA CYS A 122 4.74 -6.62 2.21
C CYS A 122 4.06 -5.72 3.23
N TYR A 123 4.85 -5.01 4.04
CA TYR A 123 4.34 -4.20 5.13
C TYR A 123 4.94 -2.81 5.05
N ARG A 124 4.10 -1.84 4.72
CA ARG A 124 4.49 -0.44 4.57
C ARG A 124 3.59 0.44 5.43
N ARG A 125 4.07 1.60 5.76
CA ARG A 125 3.22 2.73 6.09
C ARG A 125 2.90 3.42 4.79
N ASP A 126 1.62 3.58 4.49
CA ASP A 126 1.17 4.06 3.19
C ASP A 126 -0.08 4.93 3.35
N SER A 127 -0.32 5.83 2.42
CA SER A 127 -1.54 6.64 2.36
C SER A 127 -2.80 5.77 2.30
N ILE A 128 -3.95 6.36 2.55
CA ILE A 128 -5.26 5.70 2.38
C ILE A 128 -5.95 6.33 1.19
N ASP A 129 -6.05 5.57 0.11
CA ASP A 129 -6.86 5.89 -1.05
C ASP A 129 -7.35 4.61 -1.75
N TRP A 130 -7.97 4.75 -2.90
CA TRP A 130 -8.57 3.63 -3.62
C TRP A 130 -7.55 2.59 -4.13
N GLN A 131 -6.26 2.91 -4.22
CA GLN A 131 -5.21 2.06 -4.78
C GLN A 131 -4.07 1.72 -3.81
N HIS A 132 -4.03 2.30 -2.60
CA HIS A 132 -2.97 2.07 -1.63
C HIS A 132 -3.45 1.31 -0.38
N THR A 133 -2.59 0.45 0.12
CA THR A 133 -2.80 -0.32 1.35
C THR A 133 -1.51 -0.47 2.14
N GLY A 134 -1.59 -0.53 3.46
CA GLY A 134 -0.43 -0.78 4.32
C GLY A 134 0.15 -2.20 4.22
N THR A 135 -0.53 -3.12 3.52
CA THR A 135 -0.11 -4.53 3.36
C THR A 135 -0.25 -5.00 1.91
N PRO A 136 0.48 -4.35 0.97
CA PRO A 136 0.41 -4.71 -0.44
C PRO A 136 1.06 -6.07 -0.71
N HIS A 137 0.60 -6.73 -1.77
CA HIS A 137 1.29 -7.91 -2.32
C HIS A 137 2.21 -7.47 -3.45
N GLN A 138 3.41 -8.02 -3.44
CA GLN A 138 4.40 -7.78 -4.49
C GLN A 138 4.93 -9.07 -5.05
N LEU A 139 5.46 -8.99 -6.26
CA LEU A 139 6.20 -10.05 -6.93
C LEU A 139 7.53 -9.49 -7.41
N ASP A 140 8.61 -10.11 -6.99
CA ASP A 140 9.92 -9.94 -7.63
C ASP A 140 10.20 -11.12 -8.57
N LEU A 141 10.67 -10.79 -9.76
CA LEU A 141 11.11 -11.74 -10.79
C LEU A 141 12.55 -11.42 -11.14
N TRP A 142 13.46 -12.34 -10.81
CA TRP A 142 14.88 -12.18 -11.11
C TRP A 142 15.38 -13.32 -11.99
N ARG A 143 15.78 -13.00 -13.23
CA ARG A 143 16.49 -13.95 -14.09
C ARG A 143 17.98 -13.88 -13.78
N ILE A 144 18.61 -15.00 -13.50
CA ILE A 144 20.06 -15.11 -13.26
C ILE A 144 20.64 -16.07 -14.28
N SER A 145 21.59 -15.56 -15.09
CA SER A 145 22.17 -16.28 -16.22
C SER A 145 23.68 -16.36 -16.14
N ALA A 146 24.25 -17.45 -16.65
CA ALA A 146 25.70 -17.60 -16.88
C ALA A 146 26.16 -16.85 -18.17
N GLY A 147 25.22 -16.58 -19.10
CA GLY A 147 25.47 -15.77 -20.27
C GLY A 147 25.15 -14.31 -20.04
N PRO A 148 25.74 -13.39 -20.83
CA PRO A 148 25.45 -11.95 -20.72
C PRO A 148 23.97 -11.67 -21.01
N LEU A 149 23.38 -10.75 -20.24
CA LEU A 149 22.07 -10.19 -20.44
C LEU A 149 22.19 -8.67 -20.61
N GLY A 150 21.39 -8.10 -21.50
CA GLY A 150 21.43 -6.67 -21.82
C GLY A 150 20.06 -6.02 -21.94
N GLU A 151 20.02 -4.81 -22.49
CA GLU A 151 18.78 -4.05 -22.62
C GLU A 151 17.75 -4.74 -23.53
N ALA A 152 18.19 -5.46 -24.56
CA ALA A 152 17.28 -6.23 -25.44
C ALA A 152 16.56 -7.35 -24.67
N ASP A 153 17.22 -8.01 -23.71
CA ASP A 153 16.61 -9.02 -22.85
C ASP A 153 15.63 -8.38 -21.89
N LEU A 154 15.93 -7.16 -21.39
CA LEU A 154 15.03 -6.39 -20.56
C LEU A 154 13.77 -5.95 -21.33
N ASP A 155 13.94 -5.47 -22.57
CA ASP A 155 12.82 -5.12 -23.45
C ASP A 155 11.93 -6.33 -23.74
N GLN A 156 12.54 -7.49 -23.98
CA GLN A 156 11.81 -8.74 -24.16
C GLN A 156 10.98 -9.10 -22.90
N MET A 157 11.60 -8.99 -21.71
CA MET A 157 10.89 -9.25 -20.43
C MET A 157 9.68 -8.34 -20.27
N ILE A 158 9.83 -7.05 -20.54
CA ILE A 158 8.76 -6.06 -20.48
C ILE A 158 7.63 -6.43 -21.44
N ALA A 159 7.98 -6.72 -22.71
CA ALA A 159 7.00 -7.05 -23.75
C ALA A 159 6.18 -8.31 -23.42
N ILE A 160 6.84 -9.37 -22.94
CA ILE A 160 6.18 -10.62 -22.53
C ILE A 160 5.17 -10.36 -21.42
N LEU A 161 5.59 -9.65 -20.37
CA LEU A 161 4.75 -9.39 -19.21
C LEU A 161 3.58 -8.45 -19.53
N LEU A 162 3.79 -7.43 -20.38
CA LEU A 162 2.69 -6.57 -20.84
C LEU A 162 1.65 -7.37 -21.63
N ALA A 163 2.10 -8.20 -22.55
CA ALA A 163 1.20 -9.03 -23.36
C ALA A 163 0.40 -10.02 -22.50
N ALA A 164 1.03 -10.64 -21.51
CA ALA A 164 0.40 -11.64 -20.66
C ALA A 164 -0.54 -11.01 -19.60
N LEU A 165 -0.07 -10.01 -18.91
CA LEU A 165 -0.73 -9.49 -17.70
C LEU A 165 -1.77 -8.41 -18.00
N VAL A 166 -1.51 -7.52 -18.98
CA VAL A 166 -2.37 -6.37 -19.32
C VAL A 166 -2.57 -6.23 -20.83
N PRO A 167 -3.04 -7.26 -21.52
CA PRO A 167 -3.15 -7.26 -23.00
C PRO A 167 -3.97 -6.09 -23.50
N GLY A 168 -3.51 -5.47 -24.60
CA GLY A 168 -4.21 -4.41 -25.30
C GLY A 168 -4.15 -3.01 -24.63
N ARG A 169 -3.48 -2.86 -23.50
CA ARG A 169 -3.27 -1.54 -22.87
C ARG A 169 -2.06 -0.84 -23.47
N ALA A 170 -2.21 0.44 -23.73
CA ALA A 170 -1.06 1.29 -24.06
C ALA A 170 -0.12 1.37 -22.85
N SER A 171 1.18 1.29 -23.12
CA SER A 171 2.23 1.32 -22.08
C SER A 171 3.35 2.28 -22.47
N ARG A 172 4.10 2.72 -21.47
CA ARG A 172 5.34 3.47 -21.62
C ARG A 172 6.36 2.98 -20.62
N ALA A 173 7.64 3.10 -20.97
CA ALA A 173 8.75 2.82 -20.08
C ALA A 173 9.58 4.09 -19.91
N GLU A 174 9.78 4.53 -18.66
CA GLU A 174 10.57 5.72 -18.34
C GLU A 174 11.80 5.34 -17.51
N PRO A 175 12.92 6.05 -17.66
CA PRO A 175 14.10 5.80 -16.85
C PRO A 175 13.81 5.92 -15.35
N ARG A 176 14.31 4.95 -14.56
CA ARG A 176 14.17 4.92 -13.12
C ARG A 176 15.46 4.40 -12.48
N VAL A 177 15.82 4.96 -11.35
CA VAL A 177 17.05 4.56 -10.63
C VAL A 177 16.70 3.79 -9.38
N HIS A 178 17.25 2.58 -9.27
CA HIS A 178 17.20 1.75 -8.07
C HIS A 178 18.60 1.29 -7.69
N PRO A 179 18.91 1.14 -6.39
CA PRO A 179 20.24 0.75 -5.95
C PRO A 179 20.64 -0.67 -6.37
N TYR A 180 19.66 -1.52 -6.67
CA TYR A 180 19.87 -2.94 -7.04
C TYR A 180 19.80 -3.19 -8.56
N THR A 181 19.61 -2.14 -9.39
CA THR A 181 19.58 -2.26 -10.86
C THR A 181 20.48 -1.24 -11.53
N THR A 182 20.83 -1.52 -12.80
CA THR A 182 21.41 -0.57 -13.76
C THR A 182 20.49 -0.52 -14.98
N GLY A 183 20.45 0.62 -15.70
CA GLY A 183 19.53 0.81 -16.81
C GLY A 183 18.06 0.65 -16.40
N GLY A 184 17.73 1.08 -15.17
CA GLY A 184 16.41 0.87 -14.59
C GLY A 184 15.31 1.63 -15.32
N ARG A 185 14.13 1.04 -15.37
CA ARG A 185 12.92 1.57 -16.00
C ARG A 185 11.70 1.36 -15.11
N GLN A 186 10.83 2.35 -15.11
CA GLN A 186 9.46 2.25 -14.60
C GLN A 186 8.53 1.99 -15.78
N VAL A 187 7.63 1.03 -15.66
CA VAL A 187 6.64 0.72 -16.69
C VAL A 187 5.25 1.10 -16.21
N ASP A 188 4.65 2.02 -16.94
CA ASP A 188 3.29 2.52 -16.71
C ASP A 188 2.35 2.02 -17.81
N VAL A 189 1.06 1.89 -17.47
CA VAL A 189 -0.01 1.62 -18.43
C VAL A 189 -1.10 2.68 -18.38
N ALA A 190 -1.78 2.88 -19.50
CA ALA A 190 -2.90 3.80 -19.59
C ALA A 190 -4.12 3.29 -18.81
N HIS A 191 -4.70 4.15 -17.97
CA HIS A 191 -5.91 3.88 -17.20
C HIS A 191 -6.67 5.18 -16.94
N ASP A 192 -7.96 5.22 -17.27
CA ASP A 192 -8.89 6.33 -17.02
C ASP A 192 -8.35 7.73 -17.39
N GLY A 193 -7.69 7.82 -18.55
CA GLY A 193 -7.12 9.07 -19.06
C GLY A 193 -5.78 9.48 -18.44
N GLY A 194 -5.23 8.68 -17.53
CA GLY A 194 -3.93 8.85 -16.90
C GLY A 194 -2.97 7.67 -17.11
N TRP A 195 -1.89 7.66 -16.35
CA TRP A 195 -0.89 6.61 -16.33
C TRP A 195 -0.80 6.01 -14.94
N VAL A 196 -0.72 4.69 -14.86
CA VAL A 196 -0.59 3.95 -13.60
C VAL A 196 0.66 3.10 -13.68
N GLU A 197 1.55 3.27 -12.71
CA GLU A 197 2.75 2.44 -12.55
C GLU A 197 2.37 0.99 -12.23
N LEU A 198 2.93 0.04 -12.98
CA LEU A 198 2.77 -1.39 -12.75
C LEU A 198 3.98 -2.02 -12.07
N TRP A 199 5.17 -1.75 -12.62
CA TRP A 199 6.42 -2.32 -12.12
C TRP A 199 7.62 -1.46 -12.45
N GLU A 200 8.69 -1.76 -11.73
CA GLU A 200 10.02 -1.23 -11.98
C GLU A 200 10.96 -2.40 -12.29
N CYS A 201 11.88 -2.21 -13.24
CA CYS A 201 12.78 -3.27 -13.70
C CYS A 201 14.12 -2.70 -14.13
N GLY A 202 15.09 -3.59 -14.38
CA GLY A 202 16.43 -3.22 -14.89
C GLY A 202 17.36 -4.41 -14.95
N LEU A 203 18.59 -4.18 -15.38
CA LEU A 203 19.65 -5.18 -15.25
C LEU A 203 20.05 -5.29 -13.77
N ALA A 204 20.16 -6.50 -13.25
CA ALA A 204 20.58 -6.71 -11.87
C ALA A 204 21.95 -6.11 -11.61
N HIS A 205 22.08 -5.25 -10.61
CA HIS A 205 23.33 -4.54 -10.33
C HIS A 205 24.45 -5.54 -9.97
N PRO A 206 25.60 -5.51 -10.65
CA PRO A 206 26.67 -6.50 -10.44
C PRO A 206 27.16 -6.59 -8.99
N ALA A 207 27.09 -5.50 -8.21
CA ALA A 207 27.48 -5.51 -6.81
C ALA A 207 26.52 -6.36 -5.95
N VAL A 208 25.23 -6.42 -6.28
CA VAL A 208 24.25 -7.27 -5.58
C VAL A 208 24.56 -8.74 -5.82
N LEU A 209 24.84 -9.12 -7.08
CA LEU A 209 25.20 -10.49 -7.43
C LEU A 209 26.53 -10.90 -6.77
N ARG A 210 27.55 -10.04 -6.78
CA ARG A 210 28.84 -10.31 -6.10
C ARG A 210 28.69 -10.47 -4.59
N ARG A 211 27.89 -9.62 -3.93
CA ARG A 211 27.62 -9.76 -2.46
C ARG A 211 27.00 -11.12 -2.12
N ALA A 212 26.18 -11.65 -3.01
CA ALA A 212 25.57 -12.96 -2.85
C ALA A 212 26.50 -14.13 -3.23
N GLY A 213 27.71 -13.89 -3.73
CA GLY A 213 28.65 -14.92 -4.18
C GLY A 213 28.52 -15.33 -5.65
N LEU A 214 27.68 -14.68 -6.43
CA LEU A 214 27.43 -14.98 -7.85
C LEU A 214 28.36 -14.17 -8.78
N THR A 215 29.67 -14.41 -8.66
CA THR A 215 30.66 -13.77 -9.54
C THR A 215 30.57 -14.33 -10.96
N GLY A 216 30.57 -13.45 -11.97
CA GLY A 216 30.49 -13.85 -13.39
C GLY A 216 29.07 -14.26 -13.85
N ARG A 217 28.04 -13.98 -13.05
CA ARG A 217 26.65 -14.10 -13.45
C ARG A 217 26.08 -12.72 -13.85
N TYR A 218 25.07 -12.76 -14.68
CA TYR A 218 24.28 -11.63 -15.15
C TYR A 218 22.82 -11.79 -14.69
N GLY A 219 22.06 -10.72 -14.63
CA GLY A 219 20.67 -10.84 -14.24
C GLY A 219 19.77 -9.73 -14.77
N LEU A 220 18.48 -10.02 -14.85
CA LEU A 220 17.39 -9.07 -14.92
C LEU A 220 16.66 -9.05 -13.59
N ALA A 221 16.19 -7.90 -13.19
CA ALA A 221 15.41 -7.70 -11.95
C ALA A 221 14.13 -6.94 -12.26
N LEU A 222 13.01 -7.37 -11.70
CA LEU A 222 11.72 -6.72 -11.81
C LEU A 222 10.96 -6.87 -10.51
N GLY A 223 10.36 -5.76 -10.02
CA GLY A 223 9.45 -5.73 -8.88
C GLY A 223 8.12 -5.11 -9.26
N MET A 224 6.99 -5.84 -9.05
CA MET A 224 5.65 -5.37 -9.38
C MET A 224 4.68 -5.42 -8.20
N GLY A 225 3.71 -4.48 -8.20
CA GLY A 225 2.58 -4.47 -7.28
C GLY A 225 1.44 -5.33 -7.78
N LEU A 226 1.16 -6.46 -7.11
CA LEU A 226 0.15 -7.42 -7.55
C LEU A 226 -1.28 -6.93 -7.32
N ASP A 227 -1.53 -6.20 -6.25
CA ASP A 227 -2.88 -5.66 -5.95
C ASP A 227 -3.33 -4.71 -7.05
N ARG A 228 -2.51 -3.73 -7.38
CA ARG A 228 -2.78 -2.75 -8.44
C ARG A 228 -2.92 -3.41 -9.81
N LEU A 229 -2.05 -4.38 -10.11
CA LEU A 229 -2.14 -5.16 -11.34
C LEU A 229 -3.48 -5.90 -11.44
N LEU A 230 -3.93 -6.56 -10.36
CA LEU A 230 -5.21 -7.27 -10.35
C LEU A 230 -6.39 -6.30 -10.49
N MET A 231 -6.34 -5.14 -9.82
CA MET A 231 -7.36 -4.11 -9.97
C MET A 231 -7.50 -3.66 -11.41
N LEU A 232 -6.39 -3.36 -12.08
CA LEU A 232 -6.38 -2.96 -13.49
C LEU A 232 -6.86 -4.07 -14.42
N ARG A 233 -6.44 -5.32 -14.18
CA ARG A 233 -6.81 -6.49 -14.99
C ARG A 233 -8.31 -6.80 -14.94
N LYS A 234 -8.92 -6.67 -13.75
CA LYS A 234 -10.32 -7.01 -13.51
C LYS A 234 -11.28 -5.83 -13.56
N GLY A 235 -10.77 -4.57 -13.59
CA GLY A 235 -11.59 -3.37 -13.43
C GLY A 235 -12.13 -3.20 -12.01
N ILE A 236 -11.35 -3.54 -10.98
CA ILE A 236 -11.74 -3.37 -9.58
C ILE A 236 -11.52 -1.92 -9.18
N PRO A 237 -12.55 -1.21 -8.71
CA PRO A 237 -12.46 0.23 -8.46
C PRO A 237 -11.80 0.61 -7.12
N ASP A 238 -11.60 -0.35 -6.21
CA ASP A 238 -11.11 -0.08 -4.86
C ASP A 238 -10.33 -1.28 -4.32
N ILE A 239 -9.12 -1.03 -3.83
CA ILE A 239 -8.20 -2.07 -3.33
C ILE A 239 -8.77 -2.87 -2.16
N ARG A 240 -9.67 -2.29 -1.36
CA ARG A 240 -10.33 -2.96 -0.22
C ARG A 240 -11.16 -4.15 -0.66
N LEU A 241 -11.67 -4.16 -1.90
CA LEU A 241 -12.44 -5.26 -2.46
C LEU A 241 -11.63 -6.55 -2.60
N LEU A 242 -10.31 -6.46 -2.72
CA LEU A 242 -9.44 -7.64 -2.80
C LEU A 242 -9.50 -8.52 -1.56
N ARG A 243 -9.85 -7.94 -0.40
CA ARG A 243 -9.93 -8.60 0.91
C ARG A 243 -11.34 -8.58 1.50
N SER A 244 -12.36 -8.28 0.68
CA SER A 244 -13.74 -8.18 1.15
C SER A 244 -14.23 -9.47 1.79
N ALA A 245 -14.89 -9.36 2.92
CA ALA A 245 -15.57 -10.47 3.57
C ALA A 245 -16.93 -10.82 2.92
N ASP A 246 -17.49 -9.91 2.09
CA ASP A 246 -18.72 -10.17 1.35
C ASP A 246 -18.52 -11.33 0.35
N GLN A 247 -19.30 -12.41 0.53
CA GLN A 247 -19.19 -13.61 -0.28
C GLN A 247 -19.39 -13.34 -1.79
N ARG A 248 -20.23 -12.35 -2.16
CA ARG A 248 -20.49 -11.96 -3.56
C ARG A 248 -19.27 -11.29 -4.20
N VAL A 249 -18.48 -10.56 -3.42
CA VAL A 249 -17.21 -9.97 -3.85
C VAL A 249 -16.11 -11.03 -3.83
N ARG A 250 -15.99 -11.75 -2.71
CA ARG A 250 -14.95 -12.75 -2.48
C ARG A 250 -14.94 -13.87 -3.54
N SER A 251 -16.12 -14.36 -3.95
CA SER A 251 -16.22 -15.38 -5.00
C SER A 251 -15.65 -14.91 -6.34
N GLN A 252 -15.69 -13.62 -6.64
CA GLN A 252 -15.10 -13.05 -7.85
C GLN A 252 -13.57 -12.90 -7.77
N MET A 253 -12.99 -12.93 -6.58
CA MET A 253 -11.53 -12.80 -6.39
C MET A 253 -10.76 -14.12 -6.61
N THR A 254 -11.41 -15.16 -7.08
CA THR A 254 -10.80 -16.48 -7.39
C THR A 254 -10.46 -16.66 -8.85
N SER A 255 -10.75 -15.71 -9.74
CA SER A 255 -10.47 -15.77 -11.17
C SER A 255 -10.06 -14.41 -11.74
N LEU A 256 -9.48 -14.39 -12.94
CA LEU A 256 -9.12 -13.16 -13.68
C LEU A 256 -10.28 -12.55 -14.48
N ALA A 257 -11.49 -13.10 -14.40
CA ALA A 257 -12.68 -12.55 -15.06
C ALA A 257 -12.94 -11.10 -14.57
N PRO A 258 -13.47 -10.22 -15.43
CA PRO A 258 -13.81 -8.84 -15.04
C PRO A 258 -14.70 -8.80 -13.80
N TYR A 259 -14.43 -7.84 -12.92
CA TYR A 259 -15.22 -7.61 -11.70
C TYR A 259 -16.60 -7.05 -12.03
N GLN A 260 -17.64 -7.60 -11.42
CA GLN A 260 -19.01 -7.10 -11.50
C GLN A 260 -19.36 -6.42 -10.17
N PRO A 261 -19.65 -5.12 -10.16
CA PRO A 261 -20.01 -4.40 -8.94
C PRO A 261 -21.21 -5.04 -8.23
N VAL A 262 -21.06 -5.32 -6.95
CA VAL A 262 -22.12 -5.90 -6.11
C VAL A 262 -23.04 -4.82 -5.58
N SER A 263 -22.48 -3.66 -5.24
CA SER A 263 -23.21 -2.49 -4.76
C SER A 263 -22.36 -1.23 -4.88
N ALA A 264 -23.02 -0.08 -5.08
CA ALA A 264 -22.42 1.24 -5.00
C ALA A 264 -22.99 1.99 -3.79
N MET A 265 -22.28 1.96 -2.65
CA MET A 265 -22.70 2.68 -1.45
C MET A 265 -22.30 4.15 -1.52
N PRO A 266 -23.13 5.09 -0.99
CA PRO A 266 -22.76 6.50 -0.93
C PRO A 266 -21.60 6.74 0.01
N ALA A 267 -20.67 7.63 -0.40
CA ALA A 267 -19.58 8.09 0.44
C ALA A 267 -20.02 9.19 1.39
N VAL A 268 -19.50 9.18 2.60
CA VAL A 268 -19.65 10.25 3.59
C VAL A 268 -18.32 10.96 3.76
N ARG A 269 -18.28 12.29 3.58
CA ARG A 269 -17.06 13.09 3.75
C ARG A 269 -17.06 13.79 5.10
N ARG A 270 -15.90 13.83 5.76
CA ARG A 270 -15.67 14.55 7.02
C ARG A 270 -14.35 15.27 6.97
N ASP A 271 -14.35 16.55 7.32
CA ASP A 271 -13.16 17.37 7.43
C ASP A 271 -12.78 17.50 8.91
N LEU A 272 -11.51 17.26 9.22
CA LEU A 272 -10.94 17.29 10.56
C LEU A 272 -9.84 18.35 10.63
N SER A 273 -9.85 19.18 11.66
CA SER A 273 -8.76 20.11 11.96
C SER A 273 -8.05 19.61 13.21
N VAL A 274 -6.81 19.15 13.07
CA VAL A 274 -6.03 18.55 14.16
C VAL A 274 -4.71 19.28 14.35
N ALA A 275 -4.28 19.46 15.59
CA ALA A 275 -2.93 19.90 15.92
C ALA A 275 -2.01 18.68 16.00
N VAL A 276 -0.89 18.70 15.30
CA VAL A 276 0.08 17.59 15.25
C VAL A 276 1.52 18.11 15.33
N GLU A 277 2.44 17.26 15.73
CA GLU A 277 3.88 17.55 15.64
C GLU A 277 4.31 17.68 14.17
N PRO A 278 5.36 18.47 13.87
CA PRO A 278 5.88 18.63 12.52
C PRO A 278 6.31 17.31 11.89
N GLY A 279 6.26 17.25 10.55
CA GLY A 279 6.76 16.09 9.78
C GLY A 279 5.73 14.98 9.57
N GLN A 280 4.44 15.25 9.80
CA GLN A 280 3.37 14.33 9.41
C GLN A 280 3.12 14.44 7.91
N ASP A 281 3.02 13.30 7.24
CA ASP A 281 2.67 13.13 5.84
C ASP A 281 1.44 12.20 5.68
N ASP A 282 0.97 12.03 4.46
CA ASP A 282 -0.23 11.21 4.18
C ASP A 282 -0.03 9.75 4.62
N GLU A 283 1.18 9.21 4.52
CA GLU A 283 1.54 7.86 4.92
C GLU A 283 1.46 7.68 6.44
N THR A 284 2.02 8.62 7.19
CA THR A 284 2.00 8.60 8.66
C THR A 284 0.57 8.77 9.19
N ILE A 285 -0.18 9.71 8.62
CA ILE A 285 -1.58 9.92 8.97
C ILE A 285 -2.42 8.69 8.60
N GLY A 286 -2.21 8.11 7.42
CA GLY A 286 -2.90 6.90 6.98
C GLY A 286 -2.67 5.72 7.92
N ASP A 287 -1.44 5.50 8.37
CA ASP A 287 -1.11 4.41 9.30
C ASP A 287 -1.75 4.62 10.69
N ARG A 288 -1.72 5.85 11.21
CA ARG A 288 -2.38 6.21 12.48
C ARG A 288 -3.91 5.99 12.41
N VAL A 289 -4.52 6.32 11.28
CA VAL A 289 -5.95 6.07 11.04
C VAL A 289 -6.23 4.57 11.05
N ARG A 290 -5.45 3.76 10.33
CA ARG A 290 -5.60 2.29 10.33
C ARG A 290 -5.49 1.72 11.75
N ASP A 291 -4.48 2.14 12.51
CA ASP A 291 -4.26 1.67 13.87
C ASP A 291 -5.43 2.01 14.79
N SER A 292 -5.99 3.21 14.66
CA SER A 292 -7.10 3.66 15.51
C SER A 292 -8.41 2.94 15.23
N LEU A 293 -8.64 2.57 13.97
CA LEU A 293 -9.90 1.96 13.54
C LEU A 293 -9.85 0.43 13.56
N GLY A 294 -8.67 -0.18 13.44
CA GLY A 294 -8.55 -1.65 13.38
C GLY A 294 -9.39 -2.23 12.24
N ALA A 295 -10.31 -3.12 12.55
CA ALA A 295 -11.19 -3.74 11.55
C ALA A 295 -12.12 -2.73 10.81
N ASP A 296 -12.47 -1.61 11.46
CA ASP A 296 -13.30 -0.57 10.83
C ASP A 296 -12.51 0.30 9.83
N ALA A 297 -11.19 0.12 9.71
CA ALA A 297 -10.37 0.84 8.72
C ALA A 297 -10.82 0.57 7.27
N ASP A 298 -11.47 -0.58 7.02
CA ASP A 298 -12.07 -0.91 5.72
C ASP A 298 -13.19 0.06 5.31
N CYS A 299 -13.74 0.82 6.26
CA CYS A 299 -14.68 1.90 5.97
C CYS A 299 -14.01 3.18 5.43
N VAL A 300 -12.69 3.30 5.51
CA VAL A 300 -11.97 4.48 5.04
C VAL A 300 -11.57 4.30 3.59
N GLU A 301 -12.21 5.05 2.71
CA GLU A 301 -11.91 5.05 1.27
C GLU A 301 -10.69 5.92 0.96
N GLN A 302 -10.58 7.08 1.65
CA GLN A 302 -9.51 8.04 1.40
C GLN A 302 -9.25 8.92 2.64
N VAL A 303 -7.98 9.26 2.84
CA VAL A 303 -7.53 10.31 3.76
C VAL A 303 -6.61 11.24 2.98
N THR A 304 -6.86 12.55 3.06
CA THR A 304 -6.07 13.56 2.31
C THR A 304 -5.79 14.77 3.21
N ILE A 305 -4.55 15.19 3.28
CA ILE A 305 -4.17 16.46 3.92
C ILE A 305 -4.50 17.60 2.94
N LEU A 306 -5.54 18.38 3.24
CA LEU A 306 -5.95 19.54 2.41
C LEU A 306 -5.03 20.73 2.61
N SER A 307 -4.58 20.96 3.84
CA SER A 307 -3.64 22.04 4.18
C SER A 307 -2.87 21.74 5.45
N SER A 308 -1.68 22.33 5.54
CA SER A 308 -0.81 22.27 6.72
C SER A 308 -0.36 23.69 7.07
N THR A 309 -0.80 24.21 8.21
CA THR A 309 -0.55 25.58 8.67
C THR A 309 0.18 25.55 10.02
N PRO A 310 1.27 26.29 10.23
CA PRO A 310 1.84 26.45 11.58
C PRO A 310 0.77 26.94 12.56
N CYS A 311 0.65 26.33 13.71
CA CYS A 311 -0.37 26.75 14.69
C CYS A 311 -0.18 28.19 15.18
N ALA A 312 1.04 28.73 15.09
CA ALA A 312 1.34 30.13 15.37
C ALA A 312 0.68 31.12 14.38
N ASP A 313 0.37 30.67 13.16
CA ASP A 313 -0.25 31.48 12.11
C ASP A 313 -1.79 31.42 12.16
N LEU A 314 -2.36 30.63 13.06
CA LEU A 314 -3.80 30.52 13.23
C LEU A 314 -4.36 31.74 14.02
N PRO A 315 -5.62 32.11 13.78
CA PRO A 315 -6.33 33.02 14.67
C PRO A 315 -6.31 32.50 16.11
N GLU A 316 -6.07 33.38 17.07
CA GLU A 316 -5.89 33.01 18.51
C GLU A 316 -7.03 32.13 19.05
N ALA A 317 -8.28 32.44 18.66
CA ALA A 317 -9.44 31.65 19.05
C ALA A 317 -9.40 30.20 18.49
N ALA A 318 -8.84 30.01 17.29
CA ALA A 318 -8.68 28.68 16.67
C ALA A 318 -7.55 27.89 17.36
N ALA A 319 -6.41 28.52 17.59
CA ALA A 319 -5.27 27.93 18.30
C ALA A 319 -5.67 27.48 19.73
N ARG A 320 -6.40 28.34 20.46
CA ARG A 320 -6.93 27.99 21.79
C ARG A 320 -7.91 26.82 21.75
N ARG A 321 -8.82 26.77 20.76
CA ARG A 321 -9.78 25.66 20.64
C ARG A 321 -9.09 24.32 20.36
N LEU A 322 -8.00 24.35 19.60
CA LEU A 322 -7.18 23.16 19.33
C LEU A 322 -6.28 22.77 20.50
N GLY A 323 -6.11 23.66 21.51
CA GLY A 323 -5.10 23.44 22.54
C GLY A 323 -3.70 23.28 21.95
N ALA A 324 -3.41 24.05 20.88
CA ALA A 324 -2.17 23.90 20.13
C ALA A 324 -0.96 24.32 20.95
N ARG A 325 0.08 23.50 20.96
CA ARG A 325 1.37 23.77 21.59
C ARG A 325 2.33 24.51 20.65
N PRO A 326 3.31 25.23 21.18
CA PRO A 326 4.36 25.86 20.37
C PRO A 326 5.05 24.81 19.47
N GLY A 327 5.24 25.15 18.20
CA GLY A 327 5.89 24.28 17.20
C GLY A 327 4.95 23.33 16.47
N GLN A 328 3.75 23.11 16.94
CA GLN A 328 2.77 22.24 16.25
C GLN A 328 2.22 22.88 14.98
N ARG A 329 1.71 22.02 14.11
CA ARG A 329 1.00 22.40 12.89
C ARG A 329 -0.46 21.98 12.96
N ASN A 330 -1.32 22.80 12.40
CA ASN A 330 -2.71 22.43 12.16
C ASN A 330 -2.81 21.76 10.80
N LEU A 331 -3.23 20.50 10.75
CA LEU A 331 -3.62 19.83 9.53
C LEU A 331 -5.12 19.89 9.36
N LEU A 332 -5.56 20.36 8.19
CA LEU A 332 -6.93 20.14 7.74
C LEU A 332 -6.95 18.88 6.90
N ILE A 333 -7.62 17.86 7.40
CA ILE A 333 -7.65 16.51 6.81
C ILE A 333 -9.06 16.21 6.35
N ARG A 334 -9.21 15.75 5.10
CA ARG A 334 -10.46 15.19 4.59
C ARG A 334 -10.41 13.67 4.70
N VAL A 335 -11.44 13.11 5.32
CA VAL A 335 -11.68 11.67 5.38
C VAL A 335 -12.91 11.35 4.57
N VAL A 336 -12.79 10.42 3.62
CA VAL A 336 -13.91 9.86 2.85
C VAL A 336 -14.19 8.48 3.43
N LEU A 337 -15.40 8.31 3.95
CA LEU A 337 -15.88 7.08 4.55
C LEU A 337 -16.89 6.41 3.62
N ARG A 338 -16.69 5.15 3.31
CA ARG A 338 -17.62 4.32 2.54
C ARG A 338 -17.50 2.88 2.98
N HIS A 339 -18.57 2.32 3.47
CA HIS A 339 -18.64 0.88 3.72
C HIS A 339 -18.84 0.14 2.40
N LEU A 340 -18.19 -1.02 2.22
CA LEU A 340 -18.19 -1.74 0.94
C LEU A 340 -19.56 -2.38 0.63
N ASP A 341 -20.32 -2.77 1.66
CA ASP A 341 -21.54 -3.57 1.53
C ASP A 341 -22.81 -2.96 2.14
N ARG A 342 -22.72 -1.81 2.82
CA ARG A 342 -23.87 -1.13 3.44
C ARG A 342 -23.69 0.39 3.45
N THR A 343 -24.81 1.11 3.48
CA THR A 343 -24.80 2.56 3.68
C THR A 343 -24.37 2.91 5.11
N LEU A 344 -23.39 3.80 5.25
CA LEU A 344 -23.06 4.39 6.55
C LEU A 344 -24.11 5.42 6.93
N THR A 345 -24.65 5.29 8.16
CA THR A 345 -25.46 6.33 8.75
C THR A 345 -24.58 7.50 9.19
N ASP A 346 -25.15 8.71 9.32
CA ASP A 346 -24.43 9.86 9.84
C ASP A 346 -23.85 9.61 11.24
N ALA A 347 -24.58 8.88 12.10
CA ALA A 347 -24.11 8.50 13.43
C ALA A 347 -22.86 7.60 13.35
N ALA A 348 -22.88 6.54 12.53
CA ALA A 348 -21.74 5.64 12.36
C ALA A 348 -20.53 6.38 11.74
N ALA A 349 -20.76 7.26 10.76
CA ALA A 349 -19.70 8.05 10.16
C ALA A 349 -19.09 9.06 11.15
N ASN A 350 -19.90 9.63 12.05
CA ASN A 350 -19.41 10.52 13.10
C ASN A 350 -18.60 9.76 14.16
N GLU A 351 -19.00 8.54 14.54
CA GLU A 351 -18.24 7.70 15.45
C GLU A 351 -16.83 7.37 14.90
N LEU A 352 -16.74 6.96 13.62
CA LEU A 352 -15.46 6.74 12.95
C LEU A 352 -14.61 8.02 12.92
N ARG A 353 -15.21 9.16 12.56
CA ARG A 353 -14.56 10.47 12.58
C ARG A 353 -13.98 10.79 13.95
N ASP A 354 -14.74 10.58 15.02
CA ASP A 354 -14.35 10.93 16.39
C ASP A 354 -13.17 10.05 16.86
N ARG A 355 -13.16 8.77 16.49
CA ARG A 355 -12.03 7.86 16.74
C ARG A 355 -10.78 8.32 15.98
N ILE A 356 -10.91 8.68 14.71
CA ILE A 356 -9.81 9.22 13.89
C ILE A 356 -9.28 10.52 14.52
N TYR A 357 -10.18 11.44 14.90
CA TYR A 357 -9.78 12.69 15.53
C TYR A 357 -8.98 12.44 16.82
N ALA A 358 -9.50 11.58 17.70
CA ALA A 358 -8.83 11.27 18.96
C ALA A 358 -7.45 10.63 18.77
N ALA A 359 -7.24 9.89 17.70
CA ALA A 359 -5.95 9.27 17.37
C ALA A 359 -4.94 10.24 16.75
N LEU A 360 -5.42 11.21 15.98
CA LEU A 360 -4.54 12.14 15.24
C LEU A 360 -4.23 13.41 16.01
N HIS A 361 -5.17 13.88 16.84
CA HIS A 361 -5.02 15.16 17.52
C HIS A 361 -4.07 15.08 18.72
N GLU A 362 -3.06 15.96 18.74
CA GLU A 362 -2.00 16.01 19.75
C GLU A 362 -2.01 17.32 20.57
N GLY A 363 -3.04 18.17 20.39
CA GLY A 363 -3.24 19.37 21.21
C GLY A 363 -3.73 19.04 22.62
N ASP A 364 -3.61 20.01 23.55
CA ASP A 364 -3.98 19.83 24.96
C ASP A 364 -5.49 19.73 25.19
N HIS A 365 -6.30 20.09 24.20
CA HIS A 365 -7.76 20.08 24.30
C HIS A 365 -8.39 19.29 23.14
N ALA A 366 -9.12 18.23 23.48
CA ALA A 366 -9.96 17.47 22.54
C ALA A 366 -11.42 17.96 22.62
N GLN A 367 -11.67 19.25 22.45
CA GLN A 367 -13.00 19.85 22.69
C GLN A 367 -14.10 19.22 21.82
N TRP A 368 -13.77 18.77 20.64
CA TRP A 368 -14.76 18.17 19.75
C TRP A 368 -15.23 16.78 20.20
N ALA A 369 -14.36 15.95 20.68
CA ALA A 369 -14.71 14.64 21.21
C ALA A 369 -15.59 14.68 22.50
N ARG A 370 -15.55 15.82 23.23
CA ARG A 370 -16.36 16.02 24.44
C ARG A 370 -17.78 16.51 24.16
N ALA A 371 -18.04 17.16 23.02
CA ALA A 371 -19.37 17.67 22.68
C ALA A 371 -20.38 16.56 22.35
N ALA A 372 -19.92 15.38 21.96
CA ALA A 372 -20.79 14.25 21.62
C ALA A 372 -21.33 13.48 22.83
N ALA A 373 -20.77 13.66 24.03
CA ALA A 373 -21.10 12.86 25.22
C ALA A 373 -22.12 13.51 26.18
N GLY A 374 -22.71 14.69 25.87
CA GLY A 374 -23.55 15.30 26.89
C GLY A 374 -24.28 16.60 26.58
N GLN A 375 -24.96 16.71 25.42
CA GLN A 375 -26.01 17.71 25.31
C GLN A 375 -27.35 17.05 24.99
N PRO A 376 -28.38 17.18 25.88
CA PRO A 376 -29.75 16.89 25.49
C PRO A 376 -30.16 17.87 24.38
N ALA A 377 -30.83 17.35 23.36
CA ALA A 377 -31.37 18.16 22.28
C ALA A 377 -32.09 19.36 22.86
N ALA A 378 -31.62 20.59 22.52
CA ALA A 378 -32.35 21.78 22.86
C ALA A 378 -33.72 21.69 22.22
N ALA A 379 -34.75 21.77 23.03
CA ALA A 379 -36.17 21.77 22.64
C ALA A 379 -36.36 22.84 21.55
N ALA A 380 -36.91 22.41 20.41
CA ALA A 380 -37.34 23.32 19.35
C ALA A 380 -38.32 24.33 19.94
N GLY A 381 -37.90 25.56 20.05
CA GLY A 381 -38.73 26.69 20.46
C GLY A 381 -39.91 26.83 19.51
N ASP A 382 -41.06 26.87 20.11
CA ASP A 382 -42.36 27.14 19.57
C ASP A 382 -42.36 28.40 18.68
N CYS A 383 -42.48 28.20 17.38
CA CYS A 383 -42.61 29.31 16.42
C CYS A 383 -44.08 29.56 16.21
N GLY A 384 -44.60 30.58 16.94
CA GLY A 384 -45.97 31.00 16.98
C GLY A 384 -46.65 31.07 15.62
N ALA A 385 -47.79 30.45 15.51
CA ALA A 385 -48.69 30.49 14.36
C ALA A 385 -49.30 31.89 14.19
N VAL A 386 -48.87 32.62 13.15
CA VAL A 386 -49.59 33.79 12.65
C VAL A 386 -50.73 33.28 11.76
N ARG A 387 -51.96 33.32 12.31
CA ARG A 387 -53.18 33.12 11.51
C ARG A 387 -53.46 34.37 10.67
N THR A 388 -53.29 34.28 9.40
CA THR A 388 -53.91 35.22 8.42
C THR A 388 -55.30 34.70 8.05
N ARG A 389 -56.31 35.48 8.40
CA ARG A 389 -57.72 35.28 7.95
C ARG A 389 -57.78 35.70 6.48
N CYS A 390 -58.19 34.82 5.60
CA CYS A 390 -58.80 35.19 4.33
C CYS A 390 -60.33 35.18 4.51
N SER A 391 -61.00 36.34 4.27
CA SER A 391 -62.44 36.42 4.06
C SER A 391 -62.72 36.34 2.56
N PRO A 392 -63.89 35.81 2.17
CA PRO A 392 -64.22 35.60 0.76
C PRO A 392 -64.96 36.79 0.19
N ALA A 393 -64.69 37.07 -1.07
CA ALA A 393 -65.60 37.67 -2.04
C ALA A 393 -65.21 37.19 -3.45
#